data_4a410f3b7f521b19a8c120aa7e24ab07
#
_entry.id   4a410f3b7f521b19a8c120aa7e24ab07
#
_cell.length_a   1.000
_cell.length_b   1.000
_cell.length_c   1.000
_cell.angle_alpha   90.00
_cell.angle_beta   90.00
_cell.angle_gamma   90.00
#
_symmetry.space_group_name_H-M   'P 1'
#
loop_
_entity.id
_entity.type
_entity.pdbx_description
1 polymer ?
#
loop_
_entity_poly.entity_id
_entity_poly.type
_entity_poly.pdbx_seq_one_letter_code
_entity_poly.pdbx_strand_id
1 'polypeptide(L)'
;MINIKDLTREEREDLKKQLDXYEEKPKTIWDMKDXDSYYVIDFEXDILSYSYDTTYADDVVSTXSSFLTREEAAKELSKRKAIVRINKRIDELNNXWIPDWEYYCQYKYNISYDIDDKYYXVDSAMYKKRGIIIKFMKTEEIAEEIIKEYKNDLDIIFDLT
;
A
#
# COMPACT_ATOMS: atom_id res chain seq x y z
N MET A 1 16.01 38.78 14.47
CA MET A 1 14.86 38.63 13.56
C MET A 1 15.21 39.35 12.26
N ILE A 2 15.24 38.62 11.12
CA ILE A 2 15.60 39.20 9.81
C ILE A 2 14.36 39.89 9.26
N ASN A 3 14.47 41.16 8.92
CA ASN A 3 13.36 41.92 8.32
C ASN A 3 13.45 41.76 6.79
N ILE A 4 12.47 41.15 6.18
CA ILE A 4 12.41 40.88 4.73
C ILE A 4 12.55 42.18 3.89
N LYS A 5 12.16 43.32 4.44
CA LYS A 5 12.27 44.63 3.74
C LYS A 5 13.70 45.09 3.54
N ASP A 6 14.64 44.58 4.38
CA ASP A 6 16.04 45.01 4.35
C ASP A 6 16.91 44.10 3.45
N LEU A 7 16.31 43.05 2.89
CA LEU A 7 17.00 42.09 1.98
C LEU A 7 17.17 42.70 0.58
N THR A 8 18.33 42.49 -0.02
CA THR A 8 18.58 42.80 -1.43
C THR A 8 17.73 41.89 -2.33
N ARG A 9 17.64 42.22 -3.60
CA ARG A 9 16.93 41.43 -4.59
C ARG A 9 17.51 40.00 -4.68
N GLU A 10 18.83 39.88 -4.69
CA GLU A 10 19.51 38.57 -4.75
C GLU A 10 19.19 37.71 -3.53
N GLU A 11 19.27 38.30 -2.33
CA GLU A 11 18.94 37.59 -1.08
C GLU A 11 17.47 37.14 -1.03
N ARG A 12 16.56 37.93 -1.59
CA ARG A 12 15.14 37.54 -1.70
C ARG A 12 14.93 36.38 -2.67
N GLU A 13 15.63 36.39 -3.80
CA GLU A 13 15.58 35.29 -4.79
C GLU A 13 16.18 34.01 -4.22
N ASP A 14 17.29 34.10 -3.49
CA ASP A 14 17.89 32.95 -2.80
C ASP A 14 16.98 32.41 -1.69
N LEU A 15 16.40 33.27 -0.91
CA LEU A 15 15.45 32.86 0.14
C LEU A 15 14.22 32.17 -0.47
N LYS A 16 13.74 32.67 -1.59
CA LYS A 16 12.62 32.05 -2.33
C LYS A 16 13.00 30.67 -2.84
N LYS A 17 14.21 30.51 -3.42
CA LYS A 17 14.71 29.19 -3.85
C LYS A 17 14.84 28.21 -2.68
N GLN A 18 15.28 28.70 -1.52
CA GLN A 18 15.37 27.88 -0.31
C GLN A 18 13.96 27.49 0.21
N LEU A 19 12.99 28.38 0.12
CA LEU A 19 11.61 28.12 0.50
C LEU A 19 10.94 27.16 -0.48
N ASP A 20 11.18 27.36 -1.76
CA ASP A 20 10.68 26.47 -2.81
C ASP A 20 11.29 25.04 -2.70
N UNK A 21 12.27 25.06 -2.17
CA UNK A 21 12.90 23.88 -1.96
C UNK A 21 12.65 23.28 -0.67
N TYR A 22 12.02 23.93 0.10
CA TYR A 22 11.54 23.41 1.36
C TYR A 22 10.32 22.52 1.08
N GLU A 23 10.54 21.26 0.98
CA GLU A 23 9.43 20.31 0.89
C GLU A 23 8.67 20.34 2.23
N GLU A 24 7.47 20.88 2.22
CA GLU A 24 6.55 20.68 3.34
C GLU A 24 6.41 19.15 3.52
N LYS A 25 6.62 18.67 4.73
CA LYS A 25 6.34 17.26 5.04
C LYS A 25 4.92 16.95 4.58
N PRO A 26 4.73 15.87 3.86
CA PRO A 26 3.37 15.52 3.44
C PRO A 26 2.45 15.46 4.67
N LYS A 27 1.36 16.17 4.57
CA LYS A 27 0.32 16.18 5.59
C LYS A 27 -0.19 14.74 5.76
N THR A 28 -0.26 14.28 6.97
CA THR A 28 -0.81 12.94 7.27
C THR A 28 -2.30 13.05 7.58
N ILE A 29 -2.99 11.93 7.49
CA ILE A 29 -4.41 11.86 7.85
C ILE A 29 -4.65 12.29 9.32
N TRP A 30 -3.63 12.16 10.16
CA TRP A 30 -3.67 12.52 11.58
C TRP A 30 -3.48 14.02 11.85
N ASP A 31 -3.05 14.79 10.82
CA ASP A 31 -2.83 16.24 10.91
C ASP A 31 -4.04 17.04 10.42
N MET A 32 -5.15 16.37 10.05
CA MET A 32 -6.35 17.01 9.50
C MET A 32 -7.05 17.90 10.53
N LYS A 33 -7.65 18.98 10.02
CA LYS A 33 -8.43 19.95 10.77
C LYS A 33 -9.85 20.05 10.20
N ASP A 34 -10.72 20.61 10.98
CA ASP A 34 -12.08 20.85 10.52
C ASP A 34 -12.07 21.58 9.16
N UNK A 35 -12.72 20.75 8.14
CA UNK A 35 -12.79 21.15 6.87
C UNK A 35 -11.86 20.61 5.88
N ASP A 36 -10.95 20.13 6.46
CA ASP A 36 -10.10 19.42 5.48
C ASP A 36 -10.91 18.33 4.77
N SER A 37 -10.56 18.06 3.51
CA SER A 37 -11.23 16.99 2.74
C SER A 37 -10.42 15.69 2.82
N TYR A 38 -11.11 14.56 2.89
CA TYR A 38 -10.50 13.24 2.81
C TYR A 38 -11.36 12.30 1.95
N TYR A 39 -10.79 11.15 1.60
CA TYR A 39 -11.42 10.16 0.72
C TYR A 39 -11.54 8.83 1.44
N VAL A 40 -12.66 8.15 1.21
CA VAL A 40 -12.95 6.84 1.82
C VAL A 40 -13.29 5.85 0.72
N ILE A 41 -12.77 4.64 0.81
CA ILE A 41 -13.22 3.52 -0.02
C ILE A 41 -14.40 2.87 0.71
N ASP A 42 -15.57 2.94 0.13
CA ASP A 42 -16.77 2.37 0.72
C ASP A 42 -16.92 0.86 0.41
N PHE A 43 -18.02 0.28 0.95
CA PHE A 43 -18.29 -1.16 0.81
C PHE A 43 -18.66 -1.57 -0.63
N GLU A 44 -19.00 -0.61 -1.49
CA GLU A 44 -19.32 -0.85 -2.91
C GLU A 44 -18.11 -0.72 -3.85
N UNK A 45 -16.97 -0.24 -3.23
CA UNK A 45 -15.78 -0.08 -3.83
C UNK A 45 -15.60 1.14 -4.54
N ASP A 46 -16.57 2.14 -4.11
CA ASP A 46 -16.51 3.50 -4.63
C ASP A 46 -15.62 4.38 -3.75
N ILE A 47 -15.05 5.43 -4.36
CA ILE A 47 -14.21 6.40 -3.63
C ILE A 47 -15.03 7.67 -3.43
N LEU A 48 -15.42 7.89 -2.19
CA LEU A 48 -16.24 9.02 -1.76
C LEU A 48 -15.39 10.08 -1.07
N SER A 49 -15.75 11.34 -1.25
CA SER A 49 -15.08 12.47 -0.58
C SER A 49 -15.94 12.96 0.59
N TYR A 50 -15.29 13.23 1.72
CA TYR A 50 -15.92 13.77 2.93
C TYR A 50 -15.14 14.96 3.44
N SER A 51 -15.82 15.82 4.19
CA SER A 51 -15.18 16.88 4.98
C SER A 51 -14.90 16.35 6.39
N TYR A 52 -13.70 16.60 6.88
CA TYR A 52 -13.30 16.20 8.22
C TYR A 52 -14.05 17.05 9.27
N ASP A 53 -14.61 16.37 10.24
CA ASP A 53 -15.27 16.95 11.41
C ASP A 53 -14.72 16.22 12.65
N THR A 54 -14.01 16.92 13.49
CA THR A 54 -13.36 16.37 14.69
C THR A 54 -14.32 15.64 15.63
N THR A 55 -15.62 15.89 15.53
CA THR A 55 -16.63 15.24 16.39
C THR A 55 -16.86 13.78 15.98
N TYR A 56 -16.72 13.43 14.69
CA TYR A 56 -17.13 12.14 14.15
C TYR A 56 -16.06 11.42 13.34
N ALA A 57 -14.99 12.12 12.94
CA ALA A 57 -14.05 11.58 11.96
C ALA A 57 -13.02 10.60 12.54
N ASP A 58 -12.74 10.66 13.83
CA ASP A 58 -11.73 9.79 14.45
C ASP A 58 -12.02 8.31 14.24
N ASP A 59 -13.27 7.91 14.34
CA ASP A 59 -13.68 6.52 14.11
C ASP A 59 -13.47 6.08 12.66
N VAL A 60 -13.77 6.95 11.70
CA VAL A 60 -13.62 6.66 10.24
C VAL A 60 -12.13 6.63 9.88
N VAL A 61 -11.37 7.61 10.36
CA VAL A 61 -9.92 7.72 10.11
C VAL A 61 -9.17 6.52 10.69
N SER A 62 -9.61 6.02 11.86
CA SER A 62 -8.97 4.88 12.54
C SER A 62 -9.14 3.55 11.80
N THR A 63 -10.06 3.48 10.83
CA THR A 63 -10.35 2.20 10.13
C THR A 63 -9.43 1.86 8.95
N UNK A 64 -8.66 2.83 8.58
CA UNK A 64 -7.73 2.62 7.60
C UNK A 64 -8.17 2.58 6.20
N SER A 65 -9.29 3.03 6.13
CA SER A 65 -9.85 3.17 4.79
C SER A 65 -9.95 4.62 4.34
N SER A 66 -9.27 5.51 5.03
CA SER A 66 -9.27 6.96 4.80
C SER A 66 -7.93 7.42 4.20
N PHE A 67 -8.00 8.31 3.20
CA PHE A 67 -6.85 8.75 2.40
C PHE A 67 -6.91 10.29 2.23
N LEU A 68 -5.74 10.94 2.15
CA LEU A 68 -5.67 12.38 1.91
C LEU A 68 -6.03 12.75 0.48
N THR A 69 -5.74 11.86 -0.47
CA THR A 69 -6.01 12.13 -1.88
C THR A 69 -6.84 11.00 -2.52
N ARG A 70 -7.56 11.36 -3.57
CA ARG A 70 -8.31 10.40 -4.37
C ARG A 70 -7.37 9.37 -5.05
N GLU A 71 -6.18 9.81 -5.42
CA GLU A 71 -5.14 8.98 -6.04
C GLU A 71 -4.65 7.89 -5.08
N GLU A 72 -4.40 8.24 -3.81
CA GLU A 72 -4.04 7.26 -2.77
C GLU A 72 -5.14 6.22 -2.58
N ALA A 73 -6.38 6.67 -2.48
CA ALA A 73 -7.55 5.79 -2.35
C ALA A 73 -7.66 4.85 -3.57
N ALA A 74 -7.46 5.38 -4.79
CA ALA A 74 -7.53 4.59 -6.03
C ALA A 74 -6.40 3.55 -6.09
N LYS A 75 -5.20 3.91 -5.67
CA LYS A 75 -4.04 3.00 -5.61
C LYS A 75 -4.32 1.86 -4.63
N GLU A 76 -4.80 2.17 -3.43
CA GLU A 76 -5.15 1.17 -2.41
C GLU A 76 -6.29 0.26 -2.90
N LEU A 77 -7.33 0.81 -3.53
CA LEU A 77 -8.43 0.03 -4.09
C LEU A 77 -7.94 -0.95 -5.19
N SER A 78 -7.03 -0.49 -6.04
CA SER A 78 -6.40 -1.33 -7.08
C SER A 78 -5.63 -2.49 -6.45
N LYS A 79 -4.87 -2.20 -5.38
CA LYS A 79 -4.11 -3.18 -4.61
C LYS A 79 -5.04 -4.23 -3.97
N ARG A 80 -6.13 -3.80 -3.33
CA ARG A 80 -7.12 -4.71 -2.75
C ARG A 80 -7.74 -5.63 -3.81
N LYS A 81 -8.10 -5.08 -4.97
CA LYS A 81 -8.66 -5.85 -6.09
C LYS A 81 -7.65 -6.87 -6.64
N ALA A 82 -6.37 -6.50 -6.77
CA ALA A 82 -5.29 -7.39 -7.19
C ALA A 82 -5.11 -8.56 -6.21
N ILE A 83 -5.06 -8.26 -4.91
CA ILE A 83 -4.96 -9.27 -3.84
C ILE A 83 -6.13 -10.28 -3.93
N VAL A 84 -7.34 -9.80 -4.12
CA VAL A 84 -8.55 -10.67 -4.22
C VAL A 84 -8.43 -11.59 -5.44
N ARG A 85 -8.03 -11.06 -6.60
CA ARG A 85 -7.88 -11.88 -7.83
C ARG A 85 -6.82 -12.98 -7.64
N ILE A 86 -5.66 -12.63 -7.13
CA ILE A 86 -4.56 -13.57 -6.87
C ILE A 86 -5.00 -14.62 -5.84
N ASN A 87 -5.56 -14.20 -4.71
CA ASN A 87 -5.99 -15.12 -3.65
C ASN A 87 -7.07 -16.09 -4.13
N LYS A 88 -7.99 -15.63 -4.98
CA LYS A 88 -9.00 -16.50 -5.60
C LYS A 88 -8.33 -17.59 -6.46
N ARG A 89 -7.36 -17.19 -7.30
CA ARG A 89 -6.62 -18.16 -8.14
C ARG A 89 -5.82 -19.15 -7.30
N ILE A 90 -5.16 -18.67 -6.25
CA ILE A 90 -4.42 -19.53 -5.30
C ILE A 90 -5.36 -20.56 -4.65
N ASP A 91 -6.56 -20.15 -4.24
CA ASP A 91 -7.55 -21.08 -3.66
C ASP A 91 -7.94 -22.18 -4.65
N GLU A 92 -8.16 -21.82 -5.91
CA GLU A 92 -8.47 -22.77 -6.99
C GLU A 92 -7.33 -23.78 -7.18
N LEU A 93 -6.09 -23.31 -7.28
CA LEU A 93 -4.91 -24.15 -7.52
C LEU A 93 -4.54 -25.00 -6.28
N ASN A 94 -4.70 -24.46 -5.09
CA ASN A 94 -4.47 -25.16 -3.82
C ASN A 94 -5.50 -26.28 -3.56
N ASN A 95 -6.68 -26.18 -4.18
CA ASN A 95 -7.70 -27.23 -4.14
C ASN A 95 -7.94 -27.75 -2.71
N UNK A 96 -8.22 -26.73 -1.82
CA UNK A 96 -8.51 -27.05 -0.55
C UNK A 96 -7.42 -27.25 0.36
N TRP A 97 -6.30 -27.19 -0.15
CA TRP A 97 -5.15 -27.28 0.74
C TRP A 97 -5.06 -26.06 1.65
N ILE A 98 -4.76 -26.27 2.93
CA ILE A 98 -4.60 -25.22 3.95
C ILE A 98 -3.22 -25.42 4.61
N PRO A 99 -2.44 -24.32 4.83
CA PRO A 99 -1.17 -24.42 5.55
C PRO A 99 -1.35 -24.97 6.96
N ASP A 100 -0.71 -26.07 7.28
CA ASP A 100 -0.63 -26.62 8.63
C ASP A 100 0.66 -26.10 9.28
N TRP A 101 0.53 -25.22 10.27
CA TRP A 101 1.67 -24.59 10.96
C TRP A 101 2.20 -25.44 12.12
N GLU A 102 1.48 -26.50 12.50
CA GLU A 102 1.94 -27.46 13.50
C GLU A 102 2.77 -28.60 12.86
N TYR A 103 2.56 -28.82 11.55
CA TYR A 103 3.29 -29.86 10.84
C TYR A 103 4.56 -29.29 10.18
N TYR A 104 5.68 -29.44 10.85
CA TYR A 104 6.98 -28.85 10.48
C TYR A 104 7.55 -29.36 9.14
N CYS A 105 7.08 -30.51 8.63
CA CYS A 105 7.53 -31.05 7.35
C CYS A 105 6.72 -30.55 6.15
N GLN A 106 5.67 -29.76 6.37
CA GLN A 106 4.88 -29.19 5.27
C GLN A 106 5.52 -27.90 4.77
N TYR A 107 6.04 -27.93 3.55
CA TYR A 107 6.47 -26.70 2.87
C TYR A 107 5.26 -25.84 2.51
N LYS A 108 5.41 -24.55 2.64
CA LYS A 108 4.43 -23.52 2.28
C LYS A 108 5.16 -22.46 1.46
N TYR A 109 4.68 -22.18 0.27
CA TYR A 109 5.34 -21.28 -0.67
C TYR A 109 4.67 -19.93 -0.69
N ASN A 110 5.46 -18.88 -0.85
CA ASN A 110 4.98 -17.52 -1.01
C ASN A 110 5.85 -16.79 -2.03
N ILE A 111 5.29 -15.70 -2.57
CA ILE A 111 5.98 -14.87 -3.54
C ILE A 111 6.56 -13.65 -2.83
N SER A 112 7.82 -13.36 -3.09
CA SER A 112 8.52 -12.15 -2.68
C SER A 112 9.08 -11.44 -3.91
N TYR A 113 9.48 -10.19 -3.73
CA TYR A 113 10.13 -9.42 -4.78
C TYR A 113 11.50 -8.98 -4.32
N ASP A 114 12.51 -9.31 -5.12
CA ASP A 114 13.88 -8.85 -4.89
C ASP A 114 14.07 -7.48 -5.55
N ILE A 115 14.27 -6.46 -4.71
CA ILE A 115 14.39 -5.06 -5.16
C ILE A 115 15.70 -4.83 -5.92
N ASP A 116 16.77 -5.50 -5.50
CA ASP A 116 18.11 -5.31 -6.08
C ASP A 116 18.20 -5.93 -7.47
N ASP A 117 17.72 -7.17 -7.60
CA ASP A 117 17.77 -7.92 -8.87
C ASP A 117 16.49 -7.78 -9.71
N LYS A 118 15.46 -7.13 -9.17
CA LYS A 118 14.20 -6.79 -9.87
C LYS A 118 13.46 -8.01 -10.42
N TYR A 119 13.30 -9.06 -9.59
CA TYR A 119 12.55 -10.26 -9.99
C TYR A 119 11.74 -10.82 -8.82
N TYR A 120 10.78 -11.65 -9.18
CA TYR A 120 9.95 -12.36 -8.20
C TYR A 120 10.58 -13.66 -7.81
N UNK A 121 10.70 -13.95 -6.53
CA UNK A 121 11.16 -15.08 -6.04
C UNK A 121 10.11 -15.89 -5.49
N VAL A 122 10.34 -17.11 -5.46
CA VAL A 122 9.48 -18.01 -4.69
C VAL A 122 10.22 -18.44 -3.42
N ASP A 123 9.67 -18.07 -2.27
CA ASP A 123 10.21 -18.45 -0.96
C ASP A 123 9.45 -19.64 -0.40
N SER A 124 10.14 -20.46 0.36
CA SER A 124 9.51 -21.55 1.11
C SER A 124 9.65 -21.36 2.62
N ALA A 125 8.63 -21.70 3.37
CA ALA A 125 8.61 -21.66 4.83
C ALA A 125 8.02 -22.93 5.41
N MET A 126 8.65 -23.44 6.45
CA MET A 126 8.15 -24.60 7.20
C MET A 126 7.59 -24.21 8.56
N TYR A 127 8.23 -23.27 9.25
CA TYR A 127 8.00 -23.01 10.66
C TYR A 127 7.38 -21.63 10.98
N LYS A 128 7.45 -20.67 10.08
CA LYS A 128 7.11 -19.29 10.41
C LYS A 128 5.88 -18.81 9.67
N LYS A 129 4.85 -18.49 10.42
CA LYS A 129 3.73 -17.70 9.92
C LYS A 129 4.21 -16.26 9.82
N ARG A 130 4.49 -15.82 8.62
CA ARG A 130 4.82 -14.41 8.33
C ARG A 130 3.53 -13.64 8.05
N GLY A 131 3.52 -12.36 8.37
CA GLY A 131 2.48 -11.46 7.89
C GLY A 131 2.55 -11.41 6.36
N ILE A 132 1.54 -11.92 5.69
CA ILE A 132 1.53 -12.09 4.23
C ILE A 132 0.31 -11.41 3.65
N ILE A 133 0.52 -10.68 2.57
CA ILE A 133 -0.53 -9.99 1.84
C ILE A 133 -1.31 -10.97 0.98
N ILE A 134 -0.62 -11.94 0.35
CA ILE A 134 -1.22 -12.99 -0.47
C ILE A 134 -1.09 -14.36 0.21
N LYS A 135 -2.01 -15.27 -0.09
CA LYS A 135 -2.09 -16.60 0.53
C LYS A 135 -0.87 -17.47 0.20
N PHE A 136 -0.58 -18.42 1.07
CA PHE A 136 0.43 -19.45 0.82
C PHE A 136 -0.06 -20.46 -0.24
N MET A 137 0.90 -20.96 -0.99
CA MET A 137 0.70 -21.94 -2.04
C MET A 137 1.25 -23.30 -1.61
N LYS A 138 0.60 -24.36 -2.07
CA LYS A 138 0.93 -25.75 -1.75
C LYS A 138 2.25 -26.18 -2.35
N THR A 139 2.58 -25.72 -3.55
CA THR A 139 3.80 -26.08 -4.28
C THR A 139 4.46 -24.88 -4.92
N GLU A 140 5.73 -25.04 -5.28
CA GLU A 140 6.52 -24.04 -5.98
C GLU A 140 5.94 -23.73 -7.38
N GLU A 141 5.48 -24.77 -8.09
CA GLU A 141 4.90 -24.62 -9.42
C GLU A 141 3.65 -23.72 -9.41
N ILE A 142 2.84 -23.79 -8.37
CA ILE A 142 1.69 -22.89 -8.19
C ILE A 142 2.18 -21.43 -8.07
N ALA A 143 3.24 -21.19 -7.29
CA ALA A 143 3.79 -19.84 -7.14
C ALA A 143 4.35 -19.32 -8.47
N GLU A 144 5.05 -20.13 -9.22
CA GLU A 144 5.56 -19.80 -10.57
C GLU A 144 4.41 -19.48 -11.55
N GLU A 145 3.33 -20.27 -11.50
CA GLU A 145 2.13 -20.02 -12.32
C GLU A 145 1.50 -18.67 -11.98
N ILE A 146 1.36 -18.34 -10.69
CA ILE A 146 0.84 -17.04 -10.24
C ILE A 146 1.75 -15.90 -10.73
N ILE A 147 3.06 -16.03 -10.60
CA ILE A 147 4.02 -15.00 -11.08
C ILE A 147 3.81 -14.76 -12.59
N LYS A 148 3.68 -15.83 -13.37
CA LYS A 148 3.52 -15.76 -14.82
C LYS A 148 2.17 -15.15 -15.24
N GLU A 149 1.08 -15.58 -14.61
CA GLU A 149 -0.29 -15.16 -14.99
C GLU A 149 -0.68 -13.78 -14.44
N TYR A 150 -0.18 -13.43 -13.24
CA TYR A 150 -0.64 -12.24 -12.49
C TYR A 150 0.47 -11.22 -12.26
N LYS A 151 1.48 -11.16 -13.15
CA LYS A 151 2.61 -10.23 -13.01
C LYS A 151 2.15 -8.78 -12.78
N ASN A 152 1.19 -8.30 -13.55
CA ASN A 152 0.68 -6.92 -13.42
C ASN A 152 0.02 -6.68 -12.05
N ASP A 153 -0.72 -7.66 -11.54
CA ASP A 153 -1.34 -7.56 -10.21
C ASP A 153 -0.27 -7.60 -9.11
N LEU A 154 0.77 -8.41 -9.28
CA LEU A 154 1.92 -8.45 -8.35
C LEU A 154 2.67 -7.11 -8.37
N ASP A 155 2.89 -6.52 -9.54
CA ASP A 155 3.54 -5.20 -9.66
C ASP A 155 2.74 -4.13 -8.87
N ILE A 156 1.40 -4.18 -8.90
CA ILE A 156 0.51 -3.31 -8.12
C ILE A 156 0.66 -3.60 -6.61
N ILE A 157 0.65 -4.88 -6.21
CA ILE A 157 0.72 -5.30 -4.79
C ILE A 157 2.06 -4.89 -4.16
N PHE A 158 3.16 -5.03 -4.91
CA PHE A 158 4.51 -4.71 -4.43
C PHE A 158 4.91 -3.25 -4.69
N ASP A 159 3.97 -2.39 -5.13
CA ASP A 159 4.19 -0.96 -5.39
C ASP A 159 5.30 -0.69 -6.43
N LEU A 160 5.31 -1.47 -7.52
CA LEU A 160 6.30 -1.37 -8.60
C LEU A 160 5.82 -0.53 -9.79
N THR A 161 4.59 0.03 -9.73
CA THR A 161 3.94 0.82 -10.79
C THR A 161 3.81 2.29 -10.41
#